data_53ac8f23ea4d66f1f85647288b9bcad8
#
_entry.id   53ac8f23ea4d66f1f85647288b9bcad8
#
_cell.length_a   1.000
_cell.length_b   1.000
_cell.length_c   1.000
_cell.angle_alpha   90.00
_cell.angle_beta   90.00
_cell.angle_gamma   90.00
#
_symmetry.space_group_name_H-M   'P 1'
#
loop_
_entity.id
_entity.type
_entity.pdbx_description
1 polymer ?
#
loop_
_entity_poly.entity_id
_entity_poly.type
_entity_poly.pdbx_seq_one_letter_code
_entity_poly.pdbx_strand_id
1 'polypeptide(L)'
;MSESPIDIIRPLGAIEEFLWLFDHSSPKHFCLIAEVAGETTVSDWRIALDRLQERHPMLSVSIDTTNNRVPHFRSVTGQPIPLRVAEEGTSWEREAEREMRTLFDPTKAPLLRAKTSAGVRQRSAFVP
;
A
#
# COMPACT_ATOMS: atom_id res chain seq x y z
N MET A 1 -3.19 -29.58 4.18
CA MET A 1 -3.21 -28.90 4.19
C MET A 1 -3.68 -28.18 4.83
N SER A 2 -3.58 -27.74 5.12
CA SER A 2 -4.17 -27.10 5.78
C SER A 2 -3.93 -25.89 5.86
N GLU A 3 -4.39 -25.18 5.52
CA GLU A 3 -4.12 -24.04 5.62
C GLU A 3 -4.41 -23.54 6.79
N SER A 4 -3.85 -22.64 7.18
CA SER A 4 -3.97 -22.06 8.34
C SER A 4 -5.02 -21.10 8.32
N PRO A 5 -6.02 -21.25 8.94
CA PRO A 5 -7.02 -20.27 9.00
C PRO A 5 -6.60 -19.10 9.78
N ILE A 6 -5.42 -19.10 10.24
CA ILE A 6 -5.02 -18.19 11.12
C ILE A 6 -4.45 -17.05 10.60
N ASP A 7 -4.78 -16.68 9.44
CA ASP A 7 -4.28 -15.49 8.84
C ASP A 7 -4.96 -14.25 9.37
N ILE A 8 -6.01 -14.42 10.15
CA ILE A 8 -6.73 -13.28 10.72
C ILE A 8 -5.94 -12.73 11.90
N ILE A 9 -5.58 -11.46 11.83
CA ILE A 9 -4.80 -10.82 12.86
C ILE A 9 -5.69 -10.25 13.94
N ARG A 10 -6.62 -9.38 13.56
CA ARG A 10 -7.52 -8.74 14.51
C ARG A 10 -8.64 -8.05 13.76
N PRO A 11 -9.75 -7.74 14.43
CA PRO A 11 -10.77 -6.93 13.79
C PRO A 11 -10.28 -5.50 13.60
N LEU A 12 -10.91 -4.80 12.70
CA LEU A 12 -10.63 -3.39 12.52
C LEU A 12 -11.09 -2.65 13.77
N GLY A 13 -10.33 -1.64 14.16
CA GLY A 13 -10.77 -0.74 15.20
C GLY A 13 -11.89 0.15 14.70
N ALA A 14 -12.48 0.91 15.60
CA ALA A 14 -13.66 1.72 15.28
C ALA A 14 -13.37 2.73 14.17
N ILE A 15 -12.25 3.42 14.24
CA ILE A 15 -11.90 4.41 13.24
C ILE A 15 -11.54 3.73 11.92
N GLU A 16 -10.84 2.61 12.01
CA GLU A 16 -10.47 1.85 10.84
C GLU A 16 -11.71 1.35 10.11
N GLU A 17 -12.68 0.85 10.84
CA GLU A 17 -13.91 0.38 10.24
C GLU A 17 -14.70 1.52 9.63
N PHE A 18 -14.72 2.66 10.28
CA PHE A 18 -15.39 3.86 9.77
C PHE A 18 -14.77 4.27 8.42
N LEU A 19 -13.45 4.33 8.35
CA LEU A 19 -12.78 4.69 7.11
C LEU A 19 -13.00 3.63 6.02
N TRP A 20 -13.01 2.36 6.41
CA TRP A 20 -13.25 1.29 5.47
C TRP A 20 -14.66 1.37 4.88
N LEU A 21 -15.65 1.67 5.72
CA LEU A 21 -17.02 1.83 5.25
C LEU A 21 -17.17 3.04 4.33
N PHE A 22 -16.52 4.14 4.69
CA PHE A 22 -16.57 5.33 3.87
C PHE A 22 -15.88 5.14 2.53
N ASP A 23 -14.87 4.31 2.48
CA ASP A 23 -14.14 4.06 1.25
C ASP A 23 -15.03 3.44 0.17
N HIS A 24 -16.11 2.80 0.56
CA HIS A 24 -17.04 2.22 -0.38
C HIS A 24 -17.74 3.29 -1.22
N SER A 25 -17.88 4.49 -0.69
CA SER A 25 -18.53 5.55 -1.41
C SER A 25 -17.57 6.63 -1.89
N SER A 26 -16.41 6.74 -1.25
CA SER A 26 -15.44 7.77 -1.61
C SER A 26 -14.06 7.35 -1.11
N PRO A 27 -13.04 7.40 -1.94
CA PRO A 27 -11.70 6.92 -1.55
C PRO A 27 -11.22 7.64 -0.30
N LYS A 28 -10.63 6.87 0.60
CA LYS A 28 -10.13 7.41 1.87
C LYS A 28 -8.65 7.09 2.09
N HIS A 29 -7.94 6.76 1.04
CA HIS A 29 -6.50 6.57 1.16
C HIS A 29 -5.79 7.91 1.06
N PHE A 30 -4.54 7.96 1.44
CA PHE A 30 -3.76 9.19 1.39
C PHE A 30 -2.41 8.90 0.77
N CYS A 31 -1.73 9.96 0.39
CA CYS A 31 -0.47 9.89 -0.32
C CYS A 31 0.60 10.60 0.48
N LEU A 32 1.71 9.91 0.70
CA LEU A 32 2.89 10.53 1.27
C LEU A 32 3.90 10.72 0.16
N ILE A 33 4.45 11.93 0.08
CA ILE A 33 5.40 12.24 -0.95
C ILE A 33 6.70 12.68 -0.29
N ALA A 34 7.80 12.09 -0.74
CA ALA A 34 9.10 12.44 -0.21
C ALA A 34 10.04 12.76 -1.34
N GLU A 35 10.82 13.80 -1.14
CA GLU A 35 11.89 14.15 -2.06
C GLU A 35 13.19 13.73 -1.41
N VAL A 36 13.94 12.92 -2.11
CA VAL A 36 15.14 12.30 -1.54
C VAL A 36 16.36 12.78 -2.29
N ALA A 37 17.34 13.26 -1.57
CA ALA A 37 18.59 13.69 -2.16
C ALA A 37 19.51 12.49 -2.36
N GLY A 38 20.25 12.49 -3.46
CA GLY A 38 21.19 11.42 -3.74
C GLY A 38 20.69 10.53 -4.87
N GLU A 39 21.51 9.57 -5.21
CA GLU A 39 21.18 8.66 -6.31
C GLU A 39 20.62 7.37 -5.73
N THR A 40 19.48 6.96 -6.26
CA THR A 40 18.89 5.68 -5.87
C THR A 40 18.47 4.96 -7.14
N THR A 41 18.38 3.65 -7.06
CA THR A 41 17.92 2.84 -8.18
C THR A 41 16.58 2.22 -7.81
N VAL A 42 15.88 1.73 -8.80
CA VAL A 42 14.62 1.01 -8.56
C VAL A 42 14.88 -0.21 -7.69
N SER A 43 16.03 -0.86 -7.88
CA SER A 43 16.41 -2.00 -7.08
C SER A 43 16.58 -1.64 -5.60
N ASP A 44 17.16 -0.46 -5.33
CA ASP A 44 17.31 0.01 -3.95
C ASP A 44 15.95 0.17 -3.29
N TRP A 45 15.00 0.75 -4.01
CA TRP A 45 13.65 0.94 -3.50
C TRP A 45 12.94 -0.39 -3.28
N ARG A 46 13.14 -1.34 -4.21
CA ARG A 46 12.54 -2.68 -4.08
C ARG A 46 13.02 -3.35 -2.79
N ILE A 47 14.31 -3.30 -2.55
CA ILE A 47 14.90 -3.91 -1.37
C ILE A 47 14.38 -3.23 -0.11
N ALA A 48 14.32 -1.90 -0.13
CA ALA A 48 13.86 -1.15 1.04
C ALA A 48 12.41 -1.46 1.37
N LEU A 49 11.55 -1.54 0.35
CA LEU A 49 10.14 -1.83 0.56
C LEU A 49 9.94 -3.26 1.07
N ASP A 50 10.73 -4.20 0.56
CA ASP A 50 10.63 -5.59 1.01
C ASP A 50 11.03 -5.70 2.48
N ARG A 51 12.07 -5.00 2.87
CA ARG A 51 12.50 -5.01 4.27
C ARG A 51 11.52 -4.31 5.18
N LEU A 52 10.93 -3.23 4.69
CA LEU A 52 9.89 -2.53 5.44
C LEU A 52 8.71 -3.47 5.70
N GLN A 53 8.33 -4.22 4.69
CA GLN A 53 7.21 -5.15 4.79
C GLN A 53 7.51 -6.28 5.77
N GLU A 54 8.75 -6.78 5.77
CA GLU A 54 9.17 -7.80 6.73
C GLU A 54 9.11 -7.28 8.15
N ARG A 55 9.44 -6.03 8.34
CA ARG A 55 9.52 -5.45 9.66
C ARG A 55 8.15 -5.06 10.20
N HIS A 56 7.20 -4.79 9.33
CA HIS A 56 5.89 -4.30 9.73
C HIS A 56 4.80 -5.21 9.14
N PRO A 57 4.35 -6.18 9.92
CA PRO A 57 3.37 -7.16 9.41
C PRO A 57 2.08 -6.53 8.87
N MET A 58 1.70 -5.36 9.39
CA MET A 58 0.49 -4.70 8.90
C MET A 58 0.62 -4.17 7.48
N LEU A 59 1.82 -4.21 6.91
CA LEU A 59 2.01 -3.87 5.50
C LEU A 59 1.79 -5.07 4.57
N SER A 60 1.27 -6.16 5.13
CA SER A 60 1.01 -7.38 4.35
C SER A 60 -0.39 -7.89 4.63
N VAL A 61 -1.35 -6.99 4.78
CA VAL A 61 -2.71 -7.41 5.15
C VAL A 61 -3.72 -7.02 4.09
N SER A 62 -4.82 -7.73 4.10
CA SER A 62 -6.03 -7.35 3.39
C SER A 62 -7.16 -7.29 4.42
N ILE A 63 -8.33 -6.82 4.02
CA ILE A 63 -9.50 -6.79 4.88
C ILE A 63 -10.43 -7.90 4.47
N ASP A 64 -10.76 -8.75 5.42
CA ASP A 64 -11.59 -9.93 5.19
C ASP A 64 -12.87 -9.80 5.98
N THR A 65 -14.00 -10.03 5.34
CA THR A 65 -15.30 -9.93 5.98
C THR A 65 -16.00 -11.28 6.09
N THR A 66 -15.30 -12.37 5.77
CA THR A 66 -15.93 -13.68 5.76
C THR A 66 -16.17 -14.24 7.17
N ASN A 67 -15.47 -13.71 8.16
CA ASN A 67 -15.59 -14.19 9.52
C ASN A 67 -16.71 -13.42 10.22
N ASN A 68 -17.91 -13.99 10.21
CA ASN A 68 -19.10 -13.40 10.84
C ASN A 68 -19.44 -12.02 10.30
N ARG A 69 -18.97 -11.71 9.09
CA ARG A 69 -19.20 -10.42 8.45
C ARG A 69 -18.60 -9.24 9.19
N VAL A 70 -17.75 -9.52 10.17
CA VAL A 70 -17.01 -8.46 10.86
C VAL A 70 -15.71 -8.27 10.13
N PRO A 71 -15.35 -7.04 9.75
CA PRO A 71 -14.10 -6.84 9.02
C PRO A 71 -12.90 -7.09 9.91
N HIS A 72 -11.97 -7.88 9.41
CA HIS A 72 -10.73 -8.22 10.10
C HIS A 72 -9.56 -8.01 9.17
N PHE A 73 -8.43 -7.67 9.74
CA PHE A 73 -7.18 -7.68 8.99
C PHE A 73 -6.71 -9.12 8.87
N ARG A 74 -6.37 -9.48 7.66
CA ARG A 74 -5.88 -10.82 7.34
C ARG A 74 -4.47 -10.73 6.81
N SER A 75 -3.57 -11.53 7.35
CA SER A 75 -2.18 -11.57 6.89
C SER A 75 -2.09 -12.34 5.58
N VAL A 76 -1.39 -11.78 4.61
CA VAL A 76 -1.21 -12.43 3.31
C VAL A 76 0.28 -12.42 3.00
N THR A 77 0.87 -13.60 2.82
CA THR A 77 2.28 -13.69 2.50
C THR A 77 2.49 -13.72 1.00
N GLY A 78 3.66 -13.32 0.58
CA GLY A 78 4.03 -13.43 -0.83
C GLY A 78 3.49 -12.33 -1.73
N GLN A 79 2.96 -11.26 -1.14
CA GLN A 79 2.46 -10.13 -1.91
C GLN A 79 3.33 -8.91 -1.63
N PRO A 80 4.30 -8.63 -2.49
CA PRO A 80 5.17 -7.48 -2.26
C PRO A 80 4.42 -6.16 -2.47
N ILE A 81 4.92 -5.12 -1.85
CA ILE A 81 4.37 -3.78 -2.07
C ILE A 81 4.62 -3.43 -3.54
N PRO A 82 3.56 -3.13 -4.29
CA PRO A 82 3.75 -2.74 -5.69
C PRO A 82 4.63 -1.51 -5.80
N LEU A 83 5.58 -1.54 -6.69
CA LEU A 83 6.48 -0.42 -6.93
C LEU A 83 6.45 -0.13 -8.42
N ARG A 84 6.06 1.08 -8.76
CA ARG A 84 6.02 1.52 -10.15
C ARG A 84 6.99 2.66 -10.36
N VAL A 85 7.46 2.78 -11.58
CA VAL A 85 8.31 3.89 -11.95
C VAL A 85 7.46 4.84 -12.78
N ALA A 86 7.41 6.10 -12.37
CA ALA A 86 6.64 7.10 -13.08
C ALA A 86 7.28 7.38 -14.44
N GLU A 87 6.44 7.73 -15.39
CA GLU A 87 6.94 8.05 -16.72
C GLU A 87 7.80 9.30 -16.68
N GLU A 88 8.83 9.27 -17.50
CA GLU A 88 9.73 10.39 -17.58
C GLU A 88 8.98 11.63 -18.06
N GLY A 89 9.26 12.76 -17.45
CA GLY A 89 8.61 14.01 -17.81
C GLY A 89 7.29 14.27 -17.11
N THR A 90 6.80 13.32 -16.31
CA THR A 90 5.57 13.52 -15.55
C THR A 90 5.89 14.20 -14.24
N SER A 91 5.13 15.21 -13.86
CA SER A 91 5.34 15.89 -12.59
C SER A 91 4.86 15.01 -11.44
N TRP A 92 5.47 15.20 -10.27
CA TRP A 92 5.05 14.43 -9.10
C TRP A 92 3.61 14.78 -8.71
N GLU A 93 3.19 16.02 -8.94
CA GLU A 93 1.82 16.44 -8.63
C GLU A 93 0.81 15.64 -9.45
N ARG A 94 1.12 15.44 -10.70
CA ARG A 94 0.24 14.69 -11.58
C ARG A 94 0.20 13.21 -11.20
N GLU A 95 1.34 12.66 -10.82
CA GLU A 95 1.39 11.28 -10.37
C GLU A 95 0.65 11.10 -9.05
N ALA A 96 0.78 12.05 -8.14
CA ALA A 96 0.05 11.99 -6.88
C ALA A 96 -1.45 12.07 -7.12
N GLU A 97 -1.87 12.95 -8.01
CA GLU A 97 -3.28 13.08 -8.33
C GLU A 97 -3.84 11.79 -8.92
N ARG A 98 -3.07 11.16 -9.79
CA ARG A 98 -3.46 9.89 -10.39
C ARG A 98 -3.62 8.82 -9.33
N GLU A 99 -2.67 8.76 -8.40
CA GLU A 99 -2.72 7.77 -7.32
C GLU A 99 -3.91 8.01 -6.39
N MET A 100 -4.24 9.25 -6.13
CA MET A 100 -5.39 9.56 -5.29
C MET A 100 -6.70 9.16 -5.95
N ARG A 101 -6.72 9.08 -7.27
CA ARG A 101 -7.92 8.65 -8.00
C ARG A 101 -8.00 7.15 -8.19
N THR A 102 -6.89 6.45 -8.00
CA THR A 102 -6.83 5.01 -8.23
C THR A 102 -7.22 4.29 -6.96
N LEU A 103 -8.34 3.61 -6.99
CA LEU A 103 -8.88 2.96 -5.81
C LEU A 103 -8.06 1.75 -5.41
N PHE A 104 -8.04 1.48 -4.12
CA PHE A 104 -7.51 0.23 -3.60
C PHE A 104 -8.63 -0.78 -3.52
N ASP A 105 -8.28 -2.03 -3.73
CA ASP A 105 -9.20 -3.12 -3.44
C ASP A 105 -8.80 -3.66 -2.06
N PRO A 106 -9.59 -3.39 -1.02
CA PRO A 106 -9.18 -3.79 0.33
C PRO A 106 -9.16 -5.30 0.53
N THR A 107 -9.74 -6.07 -0.38
CA THR A 107 -9.71 -7.51 -0.26
C THR A 107 -8.39 -8.09 -0.75
N LYS A 108 -7.51 -7.26 -1.29
CA LYS A 108 -6.22 -7.70 -1.80
C LYS A 108 -5.10 -7.00 -1.07
N ALA A 109 -4.13 -7.77 -0.63
CA ALA A 109 -2.96 -7.23 0.04
C ALA A 109 -1.91 -6.85 -0.98
N PRO A 110 -1.04 -5.94 -0.65
CA PRO A 110 -1.05 -5.10 0.53
C PRO A 110 -1.91 -3.85 0.32
N LEU A 111 -2.20 -3.14 1.39
CA LEU A 111 -2.98 -1.91 1.31
C LEU A 111 -2.07 -0.69 1.16
N LEU A 112 -1.00 -0.87 0.43
CA LEU A 112 0.04 0.13 0.22
C LEU A 112 0.65 -0.09 -1.14
N ARG A 113 0.91 0.97 -1.84
CA ARG A 113 1.67 0.90 -3.08
C ARG A 113 2.60 2.09 -3.16
N ALA A 114 3.66 1.96 -3.92
CA ALA A 114 4.69 2.97 -4.01
C ALA A 114 4.99 3.30 -5.47
N LYS A 115 5.48 4.50 -5.68
CA LYS A 115 5.89 4.94 -7.00
C LYS A 115 7.15 5.77 -6.84
N THR A 116 8.11 5.54 -7.70
CA THR A 116 9.33 6.33 -7.71
C THR A 116 9.48 6.99 -9.07
N SER A 117 10.16 8.12 -9.09
CA SER A 117 10.40 8.81 -10.32
C SER A 117 11.72 8.32 -10.91
N ALA A 118 11.69 7.94 -12.17
CA ALA A 118 12.91 7.59 -12.85
C ALA A 118 13.50 8.89 -13.33
N GLY A 119 14.56 9.31 -12.83
CA GLY A 119 15.16 10.53 -13.27
C GLY A 119 16.46 10.70 -12.62
N VAL A 120 17.12 11.72 -13.01
CA VAL A 120 18.42 12.02 -12.51
C VAL A 120 18.33 12.52 -11.08
N ARG A 121 17.24 13.22 -10.77
CA ARG A 121 17.09 13.75 -9.43
C ARG A 121 16.07 12.95 -8.73
N GLN A 122 16.41 12.19 -7.84
CA GLN A 122 15.62 11.19 -7.20
C GLN A 122 14.48 11.78 -6.39
N ARG A 123 13.30 11.63 -6.88
CA ARG A 123 12.08 12.03 -6.17
C ARG A 123 11.19 10.84 -6.10
N SER A 124 10.68 10.57 -4.92
CA SER A 124 9.87 9.39 -4.70
C SER A 124 8.56 9.74 -4.02
N ALA A 125 7.53 9.03 -4.39
CA ALA A 125 6.20 9.19 -3.79
C ALA A 125 5.75 7.84 -3.27
N PHE A 126 5.22 7.83 -2.08
CA PHE A 126 4.66 6.63 -1.48
C PHE A 126 3.19 6.86 -1.23
N VAL A 127 2.39 5.87 -1.61
CA VAL A 127 0.95 5.98 -1.48
C VAL A 127 0.47 4.82 -0.63
N PRO A 128 0.20 5.06 0.62
CA PRO A 128 -0.32 4.03 1.51
C PRO A 128 -1.75 3.70 1.25
#